data_1eff0135a5fab0712efb61dee8cd68d3
#
_entry.id   1eff0135a5fab0712efb61dee8cd68d3
#
_cell.length_a   1.000
_cell.length_b   1.000
_cell.length_c   1.000
_cell.angle_alpha   90.00
_cell.angle_beta   90.00
_cell.angle_gamma   90.00
#
_symmetry.space_group_name_H-M   'P 1'
#
loop_
_entity.id
_entity.type
_entity.pdbx_description
1 polymer ?
#
loop_
_entity_poly.entity_id
_entity_poly.type
_entity_poly.pdbx_seq_one_letter_code
_entity_poly.pdbx_strand_id
1 'polypeptide(L)'
;MLAITGAFFQLFAILLTSLLWFAMPSSFAGRAPLSLVLGVLIQESTRFVFVYLYGRAEQAIVKAGDTTTLPFTELSSAVASGFGIGLLSSLVTYGDVLAASLGEADYFIPGCPGVSLFIASAFQSLALQILHVSLTIVAFDGRRSAAASTHARRGIIVLALHMGASLSSLANNNAAVGGCALGLSLYFIIVALALALATRTARNML
;
A
#
# COMPACT_ATOMS: atom_id res chain seq x y z
N MET A 1 -17.85 -1.86 7.79
CA MET A 1 -17.76 -2.96 6.81
C MET A 1 -16.63 -2.74 5.80
N LEU A 2 -16.59 -1.64 5.02
CA LEU A 2 -15.58 -1.44 3.95
C LEU A 2 -14.13 -1.47 4.44
N ALA A 3 -13.82 -0.92 5.62
CA ALA A 3 -12.48 -1.02 6.19
C ALA A 3 -12.07 -2.47 6.49
N ILE A 4 -12.99 -3.28 7.02
CA ILE A 4 -12.75 -4.71 7.29
C ILE A 4 -12.54 -5.45 5.97
N THR A 5 -13.34 -5.14 4.94
CA THR A 5 -13.16 -5.75 3.62
C THR A 5 -11.82 -5.38 3.01
N GLY A 6 -11.40 -4.10 3.10
CA GLY A 6 -10.08 -3.67 2.66
C GLY A 6 -8.96 -4.41 3.39
N ALA A 7 -9.05 -4.53 4.72
CA ALA A 7 -8.09 -5.29 5.52
C ALA A 7 -8.05 -6.78 5.10
N PHE A 8 -9.22 -7.39 4.81
CA PHE A 8 -9.29 -8.77 4.34
C PHE A 8 -8.54 -8.97 3.00
N PHE A 9 -8.75 -8.08 2.03
CA PHE A 9 -8.02 -8.15 0.77
C PHE A 9 -6.51 -7.96 0.94
N GLN A 10 -6.10 -7.10 1.87
CA GLN A 10 -4.70 -6.92 2.20
C GLN A 10 -4.11 -8.16 2.89
N LEU A 11 -4.83 -8.78 3.82
CA LEU A 11 -4.42 -10.04 4.44
C LEU A 11 -4.22 -11.12 3.40
N PHE A 12 -5.15 -11.23 2.45
CA PHE A 12 -5.05 -12.19 1.35
C PHE A 12 -3.80 -11.93 0.49
N ALA A 13 -3.49 -10.67 0.18
CA ALA A 13 -2.28 -10.31 -0.54
C ALA A 13 -1.00 -10.70 0.21
N ILE A 14 -0.96 -10.46 1.52
CA ILE A 14 0.18 -10.82 2.39
C ILE A 14 0.35 -12.34 2.42
N LEU A 15 -0.73 -13.10 2.58
CA LEU A 15 -0.69 -14.56 2.57
C LEU A 15 -0.19 -15.11 1.22
N LEU A 16 -0.67 -14.58 0.10
CA LEU A 16 -0.17 -14.97 -1.23
C LEU A 16 1.32 -14.66 -1.39
N THR A 17 1.76 -13.49 -0.94
CA THR A 17 3.18 -13.12 -0.99
C THR A 17 4.03 -14.06 -0.13
N SER A 18 3.55 -14.42 1.06
CA SER A 18 4.23 -15.34 1.98
C SER A 18 4.32 -16.75 1.40
N LEU A 19 3.24 -17.24 0.79
CA LEU A 19 3.23 -18.54 0.11
C LEU A 19 4.21 -18.57 -1.07
N LEU A 20 4.23 -17.50 -1.87
CA LEU A 20 5.16 -17.37 -2.97
C LEU A 20 6.61 -17.36 -2.48
N TRP A 21 6.89 -16.62 -1.40
CA TRP A 21 8.20 -16.60 -0.77
C TRP A 21 8.63 -17.99 -0.28
N PHE A 22 7.72 -18.71 0.38
CA PHE A 22 7.97 -20.07 0.87
C PHE A 22 8.23 -21.07 -0.27
N ALA A 23 7.51 -20.94 -1.38
CA ALA A 23 7.67 -21.79 -2.56
C ALA A 23 8.89 -21.45 -3.42
N MET A 24 9.52 -20.29 -3.20
CA MET A 24 10.63 -19.82 -4.01
C MET A 24 11.93 -20.57 -3.67
N PRO A 25 12.71 -21.03 -4.67
CA PRO A 25 14.00 -21.66 -4.42
C PRO A 25 14.93 -20.75 -3.61
N SER A 26 15.72 -21.33 -2.71
CA SER A 26 16.63 -20.58 -1.81
C SER A 26 17.61 -19.67 -2.55
N SER A 27 17.98 -20.01 -3.78
CA SER A 27 18.81 -19.18 -4.66
C SER A 27 18.15 -17.83 -5.03
N PHE A 28 16.81 -17.75 -5.02
CA PHE A 28 16.05 -16.52 -5.26
C PHE A 28 15.66 -15.81 -3.95
N ALA A 29 15.47 -16.56 -2.87
CA ALA A 29 15.02 -16.04 -1.59
C ALA A 29 15.94 -14.95 -1.00
N GLY A 30 17.25 -15.00 -1.28
CA GLY A 30 18.21 -13.97 -0.87
C GLY A 30 18.17 -12.66 -1.67
N ARG A 31 17.28 -12.53 -2.66
CA ARG A 31 17.19 -11.34 -3.51
C ARG A 31 16.05 -10.42 -3.04
N ALA A 32 16.32 -9.64 -2.00
CA ALA A 32 15.36 -8.68 -1.43
C ALA A 32 14.62 -7.81 -2.47
N PRO A 33 15.26 -7.25 -3.53
CA PRO A 33 14.54 -6.45 -4.52
C PRO A 33 13.45 -7.22 -5.27
N LEU A 34 13.70 -8.49 -5.60
CA LEU A 34 12.74 -9.31 -6.34
C LEU A 34 11.49 -9.61 -5.50
N SER A 35 11.67 -9.95 -4.22
CA SER A 35 10.55 -10.21 -3.32
C SER A 35 9.70 -8.97 -3.08
N LEU A 36 10.32 -7.79 -2.96
CA LEU A 36 9.60 -6.52 -2.85
C LEU A 36 8.77 -6.23 -4.10
N VAL A 37 9.36 -6.40 -5.29
CA VAL A 37 8.64 -6.19 -6.56
C VAL A 37 7.43 -7.12 -6.67
N LEU A 38 7.61 -8.41 -6.41
CA LEU A 38 6.52 -9.39 -6.45
C LEU A 38 5.46 -9.10 -5.39
N GLY A 39 5.87 -8.74 -4.17
CA GLY A 39 4.95 -8.36 -3.11
C GLY A 39 4.07 -7.16 -3.49
N VAL A 40 4.67 -6.11 -4.05
CA VAL A 40 3.92 -4.92 -4.52
C VAL A 40 2.98 -5.28 -5.67
N LEU A 41 3.42 -6.10 -6.63
CA LEU A 41 2.57 -6.54 -7.74
C LEU A 41 1.34 -7.31 -7.24
N ILE A 42 1.50 -8.21 -6.28
CA ILE A 42 0.38 -8.96 -5.68
C ILE A 42 -0.55 -8.00 -4.94
N GLN A 43 -0.02 -7.11 -4.11
CA GLN A 43 -0.82 -6.14 -3.36
C GLN A 43 -1.63 -5.23 -4.26
N GLU A 44 -1.04 -4.70 -5.32
CA GLU A 44 -1.76 -3.85 -6.27
C GLU A 44 -2.77 -4.65 -7.11
N SER A 45 -2.44 -5.86 -7.51
CA SER A 45 -3.40 -6.74 -8.19
C SER A 45 -4.63 -7.01 -7.32
N THR A 46 -4.46 -7.34 -6.04
CA THR A 46 -5.58 -7.56 -5.11
C THR A 46 -6.36 -6.27 -4.85
N ARG A 47 -5.72 -5.09 -4.79
CA ARG A 47 -6.39 -3.79 -4.72
C ARG A 47 -7.30 -3.56 -5.93
N PHE A 48 -6.81 -3.78 -7.15
CA PHE A 48 -7.61 -3.62 -8.36
C PHE A 48 -8.75 -4.62 -8.47
N VAL A 49 -8.54 -5.87 -8.05
CA VAL A 49 -9.61 -6.87 -7.92
C VAL A 49 -10.69 -6.38 -6.94
N PHE A 50 -10.29 -5.86 -5.78
CA PHE A 50 -11.22 -5.30 -4.82
C PHE A 50 -12.05 -4.15 -5.41
N VAL A 51 -11.40 -3.17 -6.04
CA VAL A 51 -12.08 -2.01 -6.68
C VAL A 51 -13.05 -2.47 -7.79
N TYR A 52 -12.65 -3.47 -8.57
CA TYR A 52 -13.51 -4.07 -9.59
C TYR A 52 -14.74 -4.75 -8.99
N LEU A 53 -14.55 -5.59 -7.97
CA LEU A 53 -15.65 -6.30 -7.29
C LEU A 53 -16.59 -5.32 -6.59
N TYR A 54 -16.06 -4.27 -5.96
CA TYR A 54 -16.86 -3.19 -5.39
C TYR A 54 -17.76 -2.55 -6.44
N GLY A 55 -17.22 -2.21 -7.62
CA GLY A 55 -18.02 -1.64 -8.71
C GLY A 55 -19.09 -2.57 -9.25
N ARG A 56 -18.80 -3.88 -9.28
CA ARG A 56 -19.82 -4.89 -9.70
C ARG A 56 -20.94 -5.00 -8.66
N ALA A 57 -20.59 -4.99 -7.36
CA ALA A 57 -21.59 -5.03 -6.29
C ALA A 57 -22.48 -3.77 -6.30
N GLU A 58 -21.89 -2.59 -6.47
CA GLU A 58 -22.62 -1.33 -6.59
C GLU A 58 -23.62 -1.35 -7.76
N GLN A 59 -23.19 -1.80 -8.95
CA GLN A 59 -24.07 -1.93 -10.11
C GLN A 59 -25.22 -2.93 -9.88
N ALA A 60 -24.96 -4.02 -9.15
CA ALA A 60 -25.98 -5.01 -8.84
C ALA A 60 -27.05 -4.42 -7.91
N ILE A 61 -26.66 -3.64 -6.90
CA ILE A 61 -27.58 -2.95 -5.98
C ILE A 61 -28.46 -1.95 -6.75
N VAL A 62 -27.86 -1.12 -7.59
CA VAL A 62 -28.61 -0.15 -8.42
C VAL A 62 -29.62 -0.84 -9.34
N LYS A 63 -29.23 -1.96 -9.97
CA LYS A 63 -30.13 -2.75 -10.83
C LYS A 63 -31.28 -3.41 -10.07
N ALA A 64 -31.09 -3.74 -8.81
CA ALA A 64 -32.14 -4.29 -7.95
C ALA A 64 -33.19 -3.25 -7.53
N GLY A 65 -33.04 -1.99 -7.96
CA GLY A 65 -34.00 -0.90 -7.68
C GLY A 65 -33.80 -0.22 -6.33
N ASP A 66 -32.79 -0.58 -5.59
CA ASP A 66 -32.48 -0.02 -4.27
C ASP A 66 -31.51 1.17 -4.39
N THR A 67 -31.99 2.24 -5.05
CA THR A 67 -31.20 3.48 -5.23
C THR A 67 -31.11 4.32 -3.95
N THR A 68 -31.92 4.00 -2.93
CA THR A 68 -32.02 4.78 -1.68
C THR A 68 -30.94 4.40 -0.65
N THR A 69 -30.20 3.32 -0.88
CA THR A 69 -29.37 2.68 0.15
C THR A 69 -27.89 2.65 -0.14
N LEU A 70 -27.37 3.40 -1.11
CA LEU A 70 -25.93 3.61 -1.17
C LEU A 70 -25.54 4.65 -0.09
N PRO A 71 -25.23 4.20 1.15
CA PRO A 71 -25.05 5.11 2.30
C PRO A 71 -23.72 5.85 2.24
N PHE A 72 -22.87 5.51 1.27
CA PHE A 72 -21.52 6.04 1.17
C PHE A 72 -21.25 6.63 -0.21
N THR A 73 -20.62 7.80 -0.21
CA THR A 73 -20.05 8.35 -1.44
C THR A 73 -18.87 7.49 -1.86
N GLU A 74 -18.53 7.52 -3.15
CA GLU A 74 -17.37 6.77 -3.67
C GLU A 74 -16.06 7.13 -2.94
N LEU A 75 -15.91 8.42 -2.60
CA LEU A 75 -14.77 8.89 -1.82
C LEU A 75 -14.74 8.27 -0.42
N SER A 76 -15.87 8.24 0.30
CA SER A 76 -15.91 7.63 1.64
C SER A 76 -15.62 6.13 1.59
N SER A 77 -16.05 5.45 0.53
CA SER A 77 -15.76 4.03 0.31
C SER A 77 -14.28 3.78 0.03
N ALA A 78 -13.66 4.63 -0.79
CA ALA A 78 -12.23 4.58 -1.08
C ALA A 78 -11.38 4.84 0.17
N VAL A 79 -11.75 5.85 0.96
CA VAL A 79 -11.04 6.19 2.22
C VAL A 79 -11.19 5.05 3.22
N ALA A 80 -12.40 4.54 3.44
CA ALA A 80 -12.64 3.47 4.42
C ALA A 80 -11.89 2.18 4.05
N SER A 81 -11.95 1.75 2.79
CA SER A 81 -11.25 0.56 2.35
C SER A 81 -9.74 0.74 2.33
N GLY A 82 -9.25 1.91 1.88
CA GLY A 82 -7.83 2.26 1.92
C GLY A 82 -7.30 2.32 3.35
N PHE A 83 -8.11 2.80 4.29
CA PHE A 83 -7.77 2.76 5.71
C PHE A 83 -7.58 1.32 6.21
N GLY A 84 -8.49 0.41 5.86
CA GLY A 84 -8.36 -1.00 6.24
C GLY A 84 -7.12 -1.67 5.65
N ILE A 85 -6.83 -1.44 4.35
CA ILE A 85 -5.64 -1.93 3.67
C ILE A 85 -4.38 -1.42 4.38
N GLY A 86 -4.28 -0.11 4.59
CA GLY A 86 -3.12 0.53 5.19
C GLY A 86 -2.93 0.14 6.66
N LEU A 87 -4.00 0.06 7.45
CA LEU A 87 -3.94 -0.33 8.85
C LEU A 87 -3.33 -1.73 9.00
N LEU A 88 -3.80 -2.69 8.21
CA LEU A 88 -3.25 -4.04 8.27
C LEU A 88 -1.79 -4.09 7.80
N SER A 89 -1.45 -3.38 6.71
CA SER A 89 -0.06 -3.28 6.26
C SER A 89 0.86 -2.71 7.33
N SER A 90 0.43 -1.62 7.98
CA SER A 90 1.18 -0.95 9.04
C SER A 90 1.34 -1.84 10.27
N LEU A 91 0.27 -2.53 10.68
CA LEU A 91 0.30 -3.45 11.82
C LEU A 91 1.26 -4.63 11.58
N VAL A 92 1.23 -5.21 10.39
CA VAL A 92 2.15 -6.32 10.05
C VAL A 92 3.58 -5.83 10.02
N THR A 93 3.87 -4.71 9.32
CA THR A 93 5.22 -4.19 9.18
C THR A 93 5.81 -3.75 10.50
N TYR A 94 5.06 -3.02 11.34
CA TYR A 94 5.53 -2.57 12.65
C TYR A 94 5.55 -3.70 13.67
N GLY A 95 4.59 -4.63 13.59
CA GLY A 95 4.54 -5.83 14.42
C GLY A 95 5.76 -6.72 14.23
N ASP A 96 6.26 -6.84 12.99
CA ASP A 96 7.49 -7.57 12.67
C ASP A 96 8.71 -6.96 13.37
N VAL A 97 8.84 -5.61 13.36
CA VAL A 97 9.90 -4.89 14.06
C VAL A 97 9.82 -5.11 15.58
N LEU A 98 8.58 -5.05 16.14
CA LEU A 98 8.37 -5.31 17.56
C LEU A 98 8.67 -6.76 17.94
N ALA A 99 8.25 -7.72 17.12
CA ALA A 99 8.52 -9.13 17.36
C ALA A 99 10.04 -9.43 17.34
N ALA A 100 10.75 -8.84 16.36
CA ALA A 100 12.22 -8.96 16.29
C ALA A 100 12.92 -8.41 17.54
N SER A 101 12.33 -7.38 18.19
CA SER A 101 12.89 -6.77 19.40
C SER A 101 12.85 -7.64 20.65
N LEU A 102 12.08 -8.73 20.63
CA LEU A 102 12.02 -9.69 21.73
C LEU A 102 13.23 -10.64 21.79
N GLY A 103 14.09 -10.59 20.74
CA GLY A 103 15.34 -11.36 20.66
C GLY A 103 16.58 -10.47 20.56
N GLU A 104 17.65 -11.01 19.99
CA GLU A 104 18.83 -10.22 19.61
C GLU A 104 18.48 -9.38 18.38
N ALA A 105 18.11 -8.12 18.60
CA ALA A 105 17.71 -7.20 17.54
C ALA A 105 18.60 -5.98 17.47
N ASP A 106 18.79 -5.47 16.26
CA ASP A 106 19.41 -4.17 16.05
C ASP A 106 18.46 -3.06 16.50
N TYR A 107 18.91 -2.22 17.43
CA TYR A 107 18.16 -1.04 17.89
C TYR A 107 18.24 0.15 16.95
N PHE A 108 19.17 0.10 16.00
CA PHE A 108 19.46 1.18 15.07
C PHE A 108 19.40 0.68 13.62
N ILE A 109 19.11 1.60 12.72
CA ILE A 109 19.10 1.30 11.28
C ILE A 109 20.57 1.08 10.85
N PRO A 110 20.93 -0.04 10.19
CA PRO A 110 22.32 -0.32 9.81
C PRO A 110 22.97 0.78 8.98
N GLY A 111 22.23 1.42 8.08
CA GLY A 111 22.71 2.55 7.28
C GLY A 111 22.77 3.90 8.02
N CYS A 112 22.25 3.98 9.25
CA CYS A 112 22.19 5.20 10.07
C CYS A 112 22.25 4.86 11.57
N PRO A 113 23.43 4.64 12.14
CA PRO A 113 23.58 4.19 13.53
C PRO A 113 23.01 5.14 14.59
N GLY A 114 22.74 6.40 14.24
CA GLY A 114 22.12 7.37 15.16
C GLY A 114 20.60 7.41 15.13
N VAL A 115 19.95 6.61 14.28
CA VAL A 115 18.48 6.61 14.12
C VAL A 115 17.88 5.33 14.71
N SER A 116 17.02 5.49 15.72
CA SER A 116 16.31 4.37 16.32
C SER A 116 15.43 3.66 15.29
N LEU A 117 15.60 2.34 15.17
CA LEU A 117 14.79 1.50 14.30
C LEU A 117 13.30 1.61 14.63
N PHE A 118 12.94 1.62 15.92
CA PHE A 118 11.54 1.70 16.36
C PHE A 118 10.89 3.02 15.99
N ILE A 119 11.59 4.15 16.20
CA ILE A 119 11.06 5.48 15.86
C ILE A 119 10.89 5.59 14.35
N ALA A 120 11.91 5.22 13.58
CA ALA A 120 11.83 5.25 12.12
C ALA A 120 10.71 4.35 11.58
N SER A 121 10.57 3.13 12.11
CA SER A 121 9.52 2.19 11.68
C SER A 121 8.13 2.68 12.07
N ALA A 122 7.95 3.34 13.21
CA ALA A 122 6.68 3.95 13.59
C ALA A 122 6.26 5.05 12.60
N PHE A 123 7.18 5.95 12.24
CA PHE A 123 6.93 6.98 11.23
C PHE A 123 6.68 6.39 9.84
N GLN A 124 7.44 5.38 9.44
CA GLN A 124 7.23 4.68 8.18
C GLN A 124 5.87 3.98 8.13
N SER A 125 5.44 3.35 9.23
CA SER A 125 4.13 2.69 9.31
C SER A 125 2.98 3.69 9.21
N LEU A 126 3.09 4.86 9.85
CA LEU A 126 2.11 5.94 9.67
C LEU A 126 2.07 6.43 8.23
N ALA A 127 3.22 6.65 7.62
CA ALA A 127 3.32 7.08 6.23
C ALA A 127 2.81 6.01 5.26
N LEU A 128 3.02 4.72 5.55
CA LEU A 128 2.47 3.58 4.81
C LEU A 128 0.94 3.57 4.85
N GLN A 129 0.35 3.87 6.02
CA GLN A 129 -1.08 4.04 6.17
C GLN A 129 -1.62 5.14 5.22
N ILE A 130 -0.97 6.31 5.22
CA ILE A 130 -1.33 7.45 4.35
C ILE A 130 -1.17 7.07 2.88
N LEU A 131 -0.09 6.38 2.53
CA LEU A 131 0.17 5.89 1.17
C LEU A 131 -0.99 5.01 0.68
N HIS A 132 -1.35 3.98 1.44
CA HIS A 132 -2.40 3.04 1.04
C HIS A 132 -3.78 3.71 0.88
N VAL A 133 -4.14 4.64 1.76
CA VAL A 133 -5.36 5.45 1.61
C VAL A 133 -5.30 6.25 0.31
N SER A 134 -4.19 6.94 0.07
CA SER A 134 -3.98 7.77 -1.12
C SER A 134 -4.07 6.96 -2.42
N LEU A 135 -3.39 5.82 -2.47
CA LEU A 135 -3.40 4.93 -3.64
C LEU A 135 -4.80 4.36 -3.90
N THR A 136 -5.55 4.06 -2.84
CA THR A 136 -6.92 3.54 -2.99
C THR A 136 -7.87 4.61 -3.54
N ILE A 137 -7.76 5.87 -3.12
CA ILE A 137 -8.53 6.99 -3.70
C ILE A 137 -8.24 7.11 -5.21
N VAL A 138 -6.97 7.06 -5.60
CA VAL A 138 -6.57 7.13 -7.01
C VAL A 138 -7.07 5.92 -7.81
N ALA A 139 -7.07 4.72 -7.22
CA ALA A 139 -7.56 3.50 -7.87
C ALA A 139 -9.08 3.57 -8.09
N PHE A 140 -9.85 4.10 -7.14
CA PHE A 140 -11.30 4.29 -7.28
C PHE A 140 -11.65 5.31 -8.38
N ASP A 141 -10.94 6.44 -8.46
CA ASP A 141 -11.13 7.43 -9.53
C ASP A 141 -10.87 6.83 -10.93
N GLY A 142 -9.90 5.93 -11.04
CA GLY A 142 -9.66 5.17 -12.27
C GLY A 142 -10.92 4.46 -12.77
N ARG A 143 -11.73 3.89 -11.88
CA ARG A 143 -12.97 3.18 -12.20
C ARG A 143 -14.06 4.06 -12.83
N ARG A 144 -14.12 5.35 -12.48
CA ARG A 144 -15.15 6.29 -12.98
C ARG A 144 -15.03 6.58 -14.47
N SER A 145 -13.86 6.45 -15.03
CA SER A 145 -13.64 6.74 -16.44
C SER A 145 -14.12 5.58 -17.32
N ALA A 146 -14.91 5.88 -18.34
CA ALA A 146 -15.27 4.90 -19.36
C ALA A 146 -14.09 4.55 -20.30
N ALA A 147 -13.05 5.37 -20.33
CA ALA A 147 -11.89 5.18 -21.20
C ALA A 147 -10.89 4.22 -20.57
N ALA A 148 -10.62 3.09 -21.23
CA ALA A 148 -9.63 2.10 -20.82
C ALA A 148 -8.22 2.69 -20.61
N SER A 149 -7.86 3.71 -21.41
CA SER A 149 -6.59 4.43 -21.27
C SER A 149 -6.45 5.16 -19.93
N THR A 150 -7.53 5.70 -19.38
CA THR A 150 -7.54 6.36 -18.06
C THR A 150 -7.37 5.33 -16.94
N HIS A 151 -8.06 4.18 -17.04
CA HIS A 151 -7.86 3.07 -16.09
C HIS A 151 -6.40 2.62 -16.06
N ALA A 152 -5.83 2.34 -17.23
CA ALA A 152 -4.43 1.90 -17.33
C ALA A 152 -3.47 2.96 -16.77
N ARG A 153 -3.65 4.23 -17.11
CA ARG A 153 -2.81 5.32 -16.59
C ARG A 153 -2.88 5.43 -15.07
N ARG A 154 -4.07 5.36 -14.46
CA ARG A 154 -4.22 5.40 -13.00
C ARG A 154 -3.57 4.18 -12.35
N GLY A 155 -3.76 3.00 -12.95
CA GLY A 155 -3.12 1.77 -12.49
C GLY A 155 -1.58 1.85 -12.49
N ILE A 156 -1.00 2.38 -13.57
CA ILE A 156 0.45 2.58 -13.68
C ILE A 156 0.95 3.57 -12.62
N ILE A 157 0.23 4.67 -12.37
CA ILE A 157 0.59 5.66 -11.35
C ILE A 157 0.57 5.02 -9.96
N VAL A 158 -0.48 4.29 -9.61
CA VAL A 158 -0.61 3.59 -8.33
C VAL A 158 0.54 2.61 -8.14
N LEU A 159 0.80 1.78 -9.16
CA LEU A 159 1.89 0.81 -9.13
C LEU A 159 3.26 1.49 -9.00
N ALA A 160 3.51 2.57 -9.76
CA ALA A 160 4.79 3.27 -9.74
C ALA A 160 5.06 3.95 -8.38
N LEU A 161 4.05 4.56 -7.77
CA LEU A 161 4.18 5.20 -6.45
C LEU A 161 4.43 4.14 -5.36
N HIS A 162 3.68 3.04 -5.36
CA HIS A 162 3.89 1.98 -4.38
C HIS A 162 5.26 1.31 -4.56
N MET A 163 5.62 0.98 -5.80
CA MET A 163 6.92 0.39 -6.12
C MET A 163 8.06 1.31 -5.71
N GLY A 164 7.98 2.60 -6.03
CA GLY A 164 8.98 3.59 -5.63
C GLY A 164 9.13 3.69 -4.12
N ALA A 165 8.02 3.74 -3.37
CA ALA A 165 8.05 3.77 -1.92
C ALA A 165 8.69 2.50 -1.34
N SER A 166 8.33 1.33 -1.87
CA SER A 166 8.89 0.06 -1.41
C SER A 166 10.38 -0.08 -1.74
N LEU A 167 10.79 0.29 -2.96
CA LEU A 167 12.20 0.21 -3.36
C LEU A 167 13.09 1.22 -2.62
N SER A 168 12.56 2.40 -2.24
CA SER A 168 13.32 3.38 -1.46
C SER A 168 13.77 2.82 -0.11
N SER A 169 13.02 1.88 0.48
CA SER A 169 13.39 1.24 1.74
C SER A 169 14.67 0.39 1.65
N LEU A 170 15.04 -0.08 0.46
CA LEU A 170 16.29 -0.85 0.28
C LEU A 170 17.54 0.00 0.55
N ALA A 171 17.46 1.33 0.38
CA ALA A 171 18.57 2.22 0.68
C ALA A 171 18.87 2.29 2.18
N ASN A 172 17.91 1.99 3.06
CA ASN A 172 18.10 2.04 4.51
C ASN A 172 19.21 1.13 5.02
N ASN A 173 19.50 0.03 4.29
CA ASN A 173 20.51 -0.94 4.67
C ASN A 173 21.88 -0.68 4.02
N ASN A 174 22.01 0.34 3.17
CA ASN A 174 23.22 0.59 2.40
C ASN A 174 23.80 1.99 2.70
N ALA A 175 24.73 2.05 3.64
CA ALA A 175 25.40 3.29 4.01
C ALA A 175 26.18 3.95 2.84
N ALA A 176 26.68 3.16 1.88
CA ALA A 176 27.46 3.68 0.76
C ALA A 176 26.65 4.55 -0.22
N VAL A 177 25.31 4.36 -0.27
CA VAL A 177 24.40 5.16 -1.12
C VAL A 177 23.62 6.22 -0.32
N GLY A 178 24.09 6.61 0.86
CA GLY A 178 23.44 7.61 1.70
C GLY A 178 22.51 7.03 2.77
N GLY A 179 22.43 5.71 2.88
CA GLY A 179 21.74 5.02 3.96
C GLY A 179 20.29 5.44 4.13
N CYS A 180 19.84 5.47 5.39
CA CYS A 180 18.48 5.82 5.74
C CYS A 180 18.12 7.29 5.40
N ALA A 181 19.09 8.20 5.33
CA ALA A 181 18.81 9.59 4.98
C ALA A 181 18.20 9.68 3.56
N LEU A 182 18.78 8.96 2.61
CA LEU A 182 18.25 8.87 1.25
C LEU A 182 16.95 8.07 1.22
N GLY A 183 16.94 6.88 1.82
CA GLY A 183 15.79 5.97 1.80
C GLY A 183 14.54 6.58 2.42
N LEU A 184 14.66 7.15 3.62
CA LEU A 184 13.55 7.81 4.31
C LEU A 184 13.08 9.07 3.57
N SER A 185 14.02 9.91 3.08
CA SER A 185 13.66 11.12 2.33
C SER A 185 12.87 10.79 1.07
N LEU A 186 13.33 9.83 0.26
CA LEU A 186 12.63 9.38 -0.94
C LEU A 186 11.26 8.81 -0.60
N TYR A 187 11.17 7.97 0.44
CA TYR A 187 9.93 7.40 0.90
C TYR A 187 8.89 8.48 1.23
N PHE A 188 9.24 9.45 2.07
CA PHE A 188 8.32 10.53 2.47
C PHE A 188 7.96 11.45 1.31
N ILE A 189 8.88 11.72 0.38
CA ILE A 189 8.57 12.48 -0.85
C ILE A 189 7.51 11.73 -1.68
N ILE A 190 7.66 10.43 -1.86
CA ILE A 190 6.69 9.63 -2.63
C ILE A 190 5.32 9.61 -1.93
N VAL A 191 5.30 9.47 -0.60
CA VAL A 191 4.05 9.55 0.18
C VAL A 191 3.38 10.92 0.03
N ALA A 192 4.14 12.01 0.08
CA ALA A 192 3.63 13.36 -0.12
C ALA A 192 3.06 13.55 -1.55
N LEU A 193 3.73 13.02 -2.57
CA LEU A 193 3.23 13.02 -3.96
C LEU A 193 1.94 12.22 -4.10
N ALA A 194 1.86 11.05 -3.50
CA ALA A 194 0.66 10.22 -3.49
C ALA A 194 -0.51 10.94 -2.81
N LEU A 195 -0.26 11.58 -1.66
CA LEU A 195 -1.26 12.36 -0.93
C LEU A 195 -1.74 13.58 -1.74
N ALA A 196 -0.82 14.33 -2.36
CA ALA A 196 -1.15 15.47 -3.21
C ALA A 196 -2.00 15.04 -4.43
N LEU A 197 -1.71 13.89 -5.02
CA LEU A 197 -2.51 13.33 -6.10
C LEU A 197 -3.89 12.89 -5.60
N ALA A 198 -3.95 12.19 -4.47
CA ALA A 198 -5.21 11.75 -3.87
C ALA A 198 -6.11 12.92 -3.48
N THR A 199 -5.56 14.00 -2.94
CA THR A 199 -6.34 15.21 -2.59
C THR A 199 -6.91 15.93 -3.83
N ARG A 200 -6.15 15.99 -4.92
CA ARG A 200 -6.66 16.49 -6.21
C ARG A 200 -7.77 15.60 -6.75
N THR A 201 -7.57 14.30 -6.68
CA THR A 201 -8.54 13.29 -7.13
C THR A 201 -9.82 13.35 -6.29
N ALA A 202 -9.71 13.45 -4.97
CA ALA A 202 -10.83 13.55 -4.05
C ALA A 202 -11.72 14.78 -4.34
N ARG A 203 -11.13 15.93 -4.69
CA ARG A 203 -11.89 17.12 -5.08
C ARG A 203 -12.75 16.90 -6.32
N ASN A 204 -12.34 16.02 -7.22
CA ASN A 204 -13.12 15.68 -8.42
C ASN A 204 -14.20 14.62 -8.13
N MET A 205 -14.16 13.98 -6.96
CA MET A 205 -15.14 12.98 -6.52
C MET A 205 -16.28 13.58 -5.68
N LEU A 206 -16.08 14.80 -5.15
CA LEU A 206 -17.09 15.58 -4.41
C LEU A 206 -18.00 16.34 -5.35
#